data_e46a23e9d7b8708a88ed359c5ed96616
#
_entry.id   e46a23e9d7b8708a88ed359c5ed96616
#
_cell.length_a   1.000
_cell.length_b   1.000
_cell.length_c   1.000
_cell.angle_alpha   90.00
_cell.angle_beta   90.00
_cell.angle_gamma   90.00
#
_symmetry.space_group_name_H-M   'P 1'
#
loop_
_entity.id
_entity.type
_entity.pdbx_description
1 polymer ?
#
loop_
_entity_poly.entity_id
_entity_poly.type
_entity_poly.pdbx_seq_one_letter_code
_entity_poly.pdbx_strand_id
1 'polypeptide(L)' 'MDDERVSPVKRFRVGNVTAAVWKSDNGYSVTLQKSYKDSSDEWRNTDSLFHGDILNAMKALERAERFIAAG' A
#
# COMPACT_ATOMS: atom_id res chain seq x y z
N MET A 1 -17.58 12.46 9.96
CA MET A 1 -17.01 12.05 9.81
C MET A 1 -16.32 11.85 9.35
N ASP A 2 -16.18 11.92 9.37
CA ASP A 2 -15.49 11.59 9.04
C ASP A 2 -14.67 11.16 8.54
N ASP A 3 -14.65 10.97 8.44
CA ASP A 3 -13.82 10.36 8.10
C ASP A 3 -13.30 10.22 7.33
N GLU A 4 -13.56 10.25 7.31
CA GLU A 4 -13.27 10.12 6.73
C GLU A 4 -12.63 10.23 5.90
N ARG A 5 -12.95 10.60 5.41
CA ARG A 5 -12.14 10.80 4.75
C ARG A 5 -11.19 10.26 4.44
N VAL A 6 -11.32 9.42 4.56
CA VAL A 6 -10.07 8.84 4.78
C VAL A 6 -9.72 7.99 3.58
N SER A 7 -9.06 8.61 2.63
CA SER A 7 -8.57 7.95 1.44
C SER A 7 -7.09 8.24 1.30
N PRO A 8 -6.32 7.30 0.78
CA PRO A 8 -4.92 7.61 0.51
C PRO A 8 -4.81 8.67 -0.57
N VAL A 9 -3.75 9.49 -0.49
CA VAL A 9 -3.52 10.50 -1.52
C VAL A 9 -2.93 9.86 -2.78
N LYS A 10 -2.35 8.67 -2.65
CA LYS A 10 -1.79 7.95 -3.79
C LYS A 10 -1.63 6.49 -3.46
N ARG A 11 -1.76 5.63 -4.46
CA ARG A 11 -1.50 4.20 -4.33
C ARG A 11 -0.55 3.77 -5.42
N PHE A 12 0.37 2.89 -5.06
CA PHE A 12 1.31 2.30 -6.01
C PHE A 12 1.21 0.79 -5.91
N ARG A 13 0.80 0.15 -6.99
CA ARG A 13 0.62 -1.29 -7.02
C ARG A 13 1.70 -1.93 -7.87
N VAL A 14 2.35 -2.95 -7.32
CA VAL A 14 3.33 -3.75 -8.05
C VAL A 14 2.98 -5.21 -7.79
N GLY A 15 2.52 -5.90 -8.82
CA GLY A 15 2.02 -7.25 -8.65
C GLY A 15 0.81 -7.24 -7.73
N ASN A 16 0.86 -8.05 -6.68
CA ASN A 16 -0.21 -8.13 -5.69
C ASN A 16 -0.01 -7.20 -4.50
N VAL A 17 1.07 -6.41 -4.51
CA VAL A 17 1.41 -5.57 -3.38
C VAL A 17 1.06 -4.13 -3.69
N THR A 18 0.42 -3.46 -2.74
CA THR A 18 0.04 -2.06 -2.90
C THR A 18 0.60 -1.26 -1.74
N ALA A 19 1.30 -0.17 -2.06
CA ALA A 19 1.74 0.82 -1.08
C ALA A 19 0.79 2.00 -1.19
N ALA A 20 0.11 2.32 -0.10
CA ALA A 20 -0.80 3.47 -0.05
C ALA A 20 -0.16 4.58 0.75
N VAL A 21 -0.16 5.78 0.19
CA VAL A 21 0.42 6.95 0.82
C VAL A 21 -0.71 7.76 1.42
N TRP A 22 -0.57 8.09 2.70
CA TRP A 22 -1.57 8.84 3.46
C TRP A 22 -0.95 10.14 3.92
N LYS A 23 -1.74 11.17 3.97
CA LYS A 23 -1.28 12.45 4.48
C LYS A 23 -2.10 12.88 5.67
N SER A 24 -1.40 13.35 6.71
CA SER A 24 -2.05 13.88 7.91
C SER A 24 -1.32 15.14 8.32
N ASP A 25 -1.77 15.76 9.41
CA ASP A 25 -1.14 16.95 9.94
C ASP A 25 0.30 16.71 10.37
N ASN A 26 0.61 15.43 10.68
CA ASN A 26 1.95 15.07 11.14
C ASN A 26 2.88 14.67 9.99
N GLY A 27 2.39 14.68 8.77
CA GLY A 27 3.20 14.32 7.62
C GLY A 27 2.62 13.15 6.86
N TYR A 28 3.48 12.49 6.09
CA TYR A 28 3.09 11.35 5.28
C TYR A 28 3.34 10.03 6.00
N SER A 29 2.48 9.08 5.74
CA SER A 29 2.70 7.70 6.16
C SER A 29 2.38 6.77 5.01
N VAL A 30 2.87 5.54 5.09
CA VAL A 30 2.68 4.56 4.03
C VAL A 30 2.25 3.24 4.65
N THR A 31 1.20 2.64 4.09
CA THR A 31 0.80 1.30 4.48
C THR A 31 1.04 0.36 3.31
N LEU A 32 1.35 -0.89 3.61
CA LEU A 32 1.67 -1.89 2.61
C LEU A 32 0.74 -3.07 2.79
N GLN A 33 0.11 -3.48 1.70
CA GLN A 33 -0.84 -4.60 1.74
C GLN A 33 -0.64 -5.49 0.54
N LYS A 34 -0.96 -6.77 0.73
CA LYS A 34 -0.97 -7.74 -0.34
C LYS A 34 -2.39 -8.24 -0.53
N SER A 35 -2.83 -8.35 -1.77
CA SER A 35 -4.12 -8.92 -2.12
C SER A 35 -3.93 -10.38 -2.53
N TYR A 36 -4.84 -11.24 -2.08
CA TYR A 36 -4.79 -12.65 -2.46
C TYR A 36 -6.20 -13.22 -2.46
N LYS A 37 -6.38 -14.32 -3.20
CA LYS A 37 -7.63 -15.06 -3.19
C LYS A 37 -7.55 -16.19 -2.18
N ASP A 38 -8.58 -16.29 -1.33
CA ASP A 38 -8.60 -17.35 -0.34
C ASP A 38 -9.24 -18.62 -0.93
N SER A 39 -9.42 -19.64 -0.10
CA SER A 39 -9.95 -20.91 -0.55
C SER A 39 -11.42 -20.82 -0.95
N SER A 40 -12.12 -19.77 -0.55
CA SER A 40 -13.50 -19.51 -0.95
C SER A 40 -13.60 -18.66 -2.20
N ASP A 41 -12.47 -18.44 -2.89
CA ASP A 41 -12.39 -17.64 -4.10
C ASP A 41 -12.73 -16.17 -3.87
N GLU A 42 -12.55 -15.70 -2.64
CA GLU A 42 -12.78 -14.31 -2.30
C GLU A 42 -11.47 -13.56 -2.12
N TRP A 43 -11.46 -12.30 -2.53
CA TRP A 43 -10.27 -11.47 -2.39
C TRP A 43 -10.13 -11.01 -0.95
N ARG A 44 -8.90 -11.11 -0.43
CA ARG A 44 -8.55 -10.69 0.91
C ARG A 44 -7.28 -9.86 0.87
N ASN A 45 -7.07 -9.09 1.94
CA ASN A 45 -5.87 -8.29 2.10
C ASN A 45 -5.12 -8.74 3.33
N THR A 46 -3.80 -8.68 3.26
CA THR A 46 -2.94 -9.01 4.38
C THR A 46 -1.69 -8.14 4.33
N ASP A 47 -1.08 -7.91 5.48
CA ASP A 47 0.22 -7.25 5.53
C ASP A 47 1.36 -8.25 5.66
N SER A 48 1.06 -9.55 5.63
CA SER A 48 2.08 -10.60 5.60
C SER A 48 2.51 -10.85 4.18
N LEU A 49 3.81 -10.83 3.93
CA LEU A 49 4.38 -11.00 2.60
C LEU A 49 5.14 -12.32 2.54
N PHE A 50 4.95 -13.05 1.46
CA PHE A 50 5.78 -14.21 1.18
C PHE A 50 7.10 -13.76 0.55
N HIS A 51 8.07 -14.65 0.50
CA HIS A 51 9.37 -14.32 -0.07
C HIS A 51 9.23 -13.75 -1.48
N GLY A 52 8.34 -14.32 -2.28
CA GLY A 52 8.13 -13.85 -3.66
C GLY A 52 7.52 -12.45 -3.78
N ASP A 53 7.01 -11.92 -2.68
CA ASP A 53 6.40 -10.59 -2.68
C ASP A 53 7.35 -9.48 -2.27
N ILE A 54 8.54 -9.82 -1.77
CA ILE A 54 9.42 -8.84 -1.15
C ILE A 54 9.92 -7.82 -2.15
N LEU A 55 10.33 -8.27 -3.33
CA LEU A 55 10.84 -7.34 -4.33
C LEU A 55 9.74 -6.42 -4.85
N ASN A 56 8.52 -6.95 -4.98
CA ASN A 56 7.38 -6.11 -5.36
C ASN A 56 7.10 -5.06 -4.29
N ALA A 57 7.19 -5.45 -3.02
CA ALA A 57 7.00 -4.52 -1.92
C ALA A 57 8.07 -3.43 -1.93
N MET A 58 9.32 -3.81 -2.17
CA MET A 58 10.41 -2.85 -2.24
C MET A 58 10.17 -1.84 -3.35
N LYS A 59 9.72 -2.31 -4.51
CA LYS A 59 9.46 -1.41 -5.63
C LYS A 59 8.29 -0.48 -5.34
N ALA A 60 7.23 -1.01 -4.74
CA ALA A 60 6.08 -0.17 -4.38
C ALA A 60 6.47 0.90 -3.37
N LEU A 61 7.30 0.53 -2.39
CA LEU A 61 7.79 1.48 -1.40
C LEU A 61 8.71 2.52 -2.02
N GLU A 62 9.53 2.12 -2.97
CA GLU A 62 10.39 3.07 -3.68
C GLU A 62 9.56 4.12 -4.39
N ARG A 63 8.49 3.70 -5.05
CA ARG A 63 7.61 4.64 -5.74
C ARG A 63 6.92 5.58 -4.77
N ALA A 64 6.49 5.06 -3.63
CA ALA A 64 5.89 5.89 -2.58
C ALA A 64 6.89 6.91 -2.06
N GLU A 65 8.14 6.49 -1.84
CA GLU A 65 9.18 7.38 -1.36
C GLU A 65 9.42 8.50 -2.36
N ARG A 66 9.49 8.18 -3.64
CA ARG A 66 9.72 9.20 -4.67
C ARG A 66 8.57 10.20 -4.73
N PHE A 67 7.35 9.71 -4.57
CA PHE A 67 6.18 10.58 -4.56
C PHE A 67 6.24 11.57 -3.40
N ILE A 68 6.55 11.06 -2.21
CA ILE A 68 6.61 11.89 -1.01
C ILE A 68 7.76 12.91 -1.12
N ALA A 69 8.92 12.43 -1.57
CA ALA A 69 10.11 13.28 -1.65
C ALA A 69 9.95 14.38 -2.70
N ALA A 70 9.18 14.12 -3.75
CA ALA A 70 8.97 15.13 -4.79
C ALA A 70 7.95 16.18 -4.39
N GLY A 71 7.07 15.82 -3.49
CA GLY A 71 6.00 16.71 -3.08
C GLY A 71 6.31 17.46 -1.83
#